data_3aa0091223f2d2040eed7b7bbbb636b3
#
_entry.id   3aa0091223f2d2040eed7b7bbbb636b3
#
_cell.length_a   1.000
_cell.length_b   1.000
_cell.length_c   1.000
_cell.angle_alpha   90.00
_cell.angle_beta   90.00
_cell.angle_gamma   90.00
#
_symmetry.space_group_name_H-M   'P 1'
#
loop_
_entity.id
_entity.type
_entity.pdbx_description
1 polymer ?
#
loop_
_entity_poly.entity_id
_entity_poly.type
_entity_poly.pdbx_seq_one_letter_code
_entity_poly.pdbx_strand_id
1 'polypeptide(L)'
;MIATTQQNLAVAFVVALVVGWAFFLLLSVKKSGEQVGDEAATAPNRRPYFDDDALEGPRLEKAQLGAIAMLFIVVVGLPLYWIREPGRQTNAVKGFDVRAAHRGFILFQPTDSAIPEGNIGHFGCGGCHGATGGGGSIRTTLTNPDGTTRSVVWKVPRLDTVLARFSDDEVNTIITYGRANTPMPAWGVAGGGPMNEQQVTDIIQYLKSIQLSKAEWQKAMATSFEENGLDMTDGADLFDQFCSRCHTKGWSYDEPAKPGSGAFGFNLTGGSTLLQFPDITKHLEFVTMGSENQKAYGARGVGTGRMPGFGQLLSEAQIRAIVEYERSL
;
A
#
# COMPACT_ATOMS: atom_id res chain seq x y z
N MET A 1 -14.52 12.64 -8.74
CA MET A 1 -15.79 13.01 -9.40
C MET A 1 -17.01 12.23 -8.91
N ILE A 2 -16.93 10.95 -8.51
CA ILE A 2 -18.09 10.13 -8.06
C ILE A 2 -18.64 10.60 -6.70
N ALA A 3 -17.79 11.06 -5.77
CA ALA A 3 -18.23 11.55 -4.46
C ALA A 3 -19.10 12.81 -4.54
N THR A 4 -18.85 13.72 -5.47
CA THR A 4 -19.63 14.94 -5.67
C THR A 4 -21.02 14.67 -6.20
N THR A 5 -21.22 13.67 -7.05
CA THR A 5 -22.53 13.31 -7.59
C THR A 5 -23.42 12.69 -6.51
N GLN A 6 -22.89 11.83 -5.64
CA GLN A 6 -23.64 11.24 -4.52
C GLN A 6 -23.99 12.27 -3.45
N GLN A 7 -23.09 13.20 -3.13
CA GLN A 7 -23.38 14.31 -2.22
C GLN A 7 -24.49 15.21 -2.77
N ASN A 8 -24.41 15.56 -4.04
CA ASN A 8 -25.44 16.42 -4.68
C ASN A 8 -26.81 15.73 -4.71
N LEU A 9 -26.87 14.42 -4.97
CA LEU A 9 -28.10 13.64 -4.90
C LEU A 9 -28.66 13.58 -3.47
N ALA A 10 -27.82 13.36 -2.46
CA ALA A 10 -28.24 13.35 -1.06
C ALA A 10 -28.78 14.73 -0.62
N VAL A 11 -28.09 15.81 -0.99
CA VAL A 11 -28.54 17.18 -0.71
C VAL A 11 -29.86 17.48 -1.42
N ALA A 12 -30.00 17.13 -2.69
CA ALA A 12 -31.23 17.32 -3.44
C ALA A 12 -32.39 16.57 -2.81
N PHE A 13 -32.19 15.33 -2.34
CA PHE A 13 -33.22 14.55 -1.65
C PHE A 13 -33.65 15.17 -0.31
N VAL A 14 -32.64 15.61 0.50
CA VAL A 14 -32.94 16.30 1.77
C VAL A 14 -33.71 17.60 1.54
N VAL A 15 -33.29 18.39 0.55
CA VAL A 15 -34.02 19.64 0.17
C VAL A 15 -35.44 19.34 -0.27
N ALA A 16 -35.67 18.33 -1.10
CA ALA A 16 -36.98 17.93 -1.55
C ALA A 16 -37.90 17.50 -0.37
N LEU A 17 -37.36 16.74 0.60
CA LEU A 17 -38.08 16.36 1.82
C LEU A 17 -38.45 17.57 2.68
N VAL A 18 -37.50 18.49 2.91
CA VAL A 18 -37.72 19.69 3.72
C VAL A 18 -38.77 20.60 3.05
N VAL A 19 -38.67 20.81 1.73
CA VAL A 19 -39.61 21.61 0.97
C VAL A 19 -40.98 20.96 0.96
N GLY A 20 -41.06 19.65 0.74
CA GLY A 20 -42.30 18.90 0.79
C GLY A 20 -42.97 18.98 2.17
N TRP A 21 -42.17 18.87 3.24
CA TRP A 21 -42.68 18.99 4.62
C TRP A 21 -43.13 20.41 4.96
N ALA A 22 -42.37 21.43 4.57
CA ALA A 22 -42.75 22.83 4.74
C ALA A 22 -44.06 23.14 3.99
N PHE A 23 -44.20 22.65 2.76
CA PHE A 23 -45.43 22.82 1.96
C PHE A 23 -46.61 22.12 2.60
N PHE A 24 -46.44 20.90 3.13
CA PHE A 24 -47.47 20.19 3.89
C PHE A 24 -47.89 20.98 5.13
N LEU A 25 -46.96 21.54 5.89
CA LEU A 25 -47.30 22.37 7.08
C LEU A 25 -48.05 23.62 6.67
N LEU A 26 -47.64 24.32 5.64
CA LEU A 26 -48.33 25.54 5.14
C LEU A 26 -49.78 25.24 4.71
N LEU A 27 -50.01 24.13 4.00
CA LEU A 27 -51.35 23.70 3.61
C LEU A 27 -52.17 23.28 4.81
N SER A 28 -51.58 22.67 5.83
CA SER A 28 -52.26 22.25 7.05
C SER A 28 -52.70 23.45 7.90
N VAL A 29 -51.81 24.46 8.04
CA VAL A 29 -52.10 25.72 8.76
C VAL A 29 -53.21 26.50 8.07
N LYS A 30 -53.21 26.58 6.71
CA LYS A 30 -54.21 27.29 5.95
C LYS A 30 -55.61 26.68 6.09
N LYS A 31 -55.73 25.33 6.21
CA LYS A 31 -56.98 24.64 6.46
C LYS A 31 -57.49 24.79 7.90
N SER A 32 -56.61 24.94 8.88
CA SER A 32 -57.00 25.16 10.28
C SER A 32 -57.57 26.56 10.51
N GLY A 33 -57.17 27.55 9.71
CA GLY A 33 -57.69 28.91 9.83
C GLY A 33 -59.17 29.09 9.40
N GLU A 34 -59.67 28.21 8.55
CA GLU A 34 -61.05 28.28 8.03
C GLU A 34 -62.11 27.69 9.02
N GLN A 35 -61.68 26.86 9.98
CA GLN A 35 -62.54 26.23 10.98
C GLN A 35 -62.62 26.98 12.30
N VAL A 36 -61.88 28.03 12.52
CA VAL A 36 -61.76 28.74 13.81
C VAL A 36 -62.92 29.76 14.02
N GLY A 37 -63.70 30.05 12.98
CA GLY A 37 -64.75 31.09 13.05
C GLY A 37 -65.90 30.80 14.01
N ASP A 38 -66.31 29.54 14.11
CA ASP A 38 -67.55 29.17 14.90
C ASP A 38 -67.24 28.49 16.25
N GLU A 39 -66.10 27.95 16.45
CA GLU A 39 -65.73 27.29 17.70
C GLU A 39 -65.23 28.23 18.82
N ALA A 40 -64.83 29.46 18.49
CA ALA A 40 -64.28 30.42 19.45
C ALA A 40 -65.36 30.91 20.51
N ALA A 41 -66.63 30.69 20.28
CA ALA A 41 -67.68 31.10 21.18
C ALA A 41 -68.01 30.10 22.31
N THR A 42 -67.43 28.87 22.25
CA THR A 42 -67.72 27.84 23.25
C THR A 42 -66.57 27.65 24.19
N ALA A 43 -66.80 27.70 25.52
CA ALA A 43 -65.77 27.47 26.52
C ALA A 43 -65.10 26.10 26.30
N PRO A 44 -63.76 25.98 26.52
CA PRO A 44 -63.01 24.76 26.21
C PRO A 44 -63.57 23.49 26.86
N ASN A 45 -64.19 23.59 28.00
CA ASN A 45 -64.84 22.48 28.75
C ASN A 45 -66.27 22.13 28.29
N ARG A 46 -66.78 22.83 27.29
CA ARG A 46 -68.09 22.59 26.71
C ARG A 46 -68.04 22.25 25.23
N ARG A 47 -66.86 22.07 24.67
CA ARG A 47 -66.70 21.62 23.27
C ARG A 47 -67.16 20.16 23.19
N PRO A 48 -68.01 19.83 22.21
CA PRO A 48 -68.42 18.45 22.00
C PRO A 48 -67.11 17.66 21.65
N TYR A 49 -67.05 16.43 22.12
CA TYR A 49 -66.02 15.52 21.63
C TYR A 49 -66.07 15.40 20.11
N PHE A 50 -64.96 15.30 19.45
CA PHE A 50 -65.02 15.00 18.04
C PHE A 50 -65.68 13.65 17.85
N ASP A 51 -66.61 13.60 16.91
CA ASP A 51 -67.27 12.37 16.50
C ASP A 51 -66.26 11.42 15.91
N ASP A 52 -66.50 10.09 16.05
CA ASP A 52 -65.56 9.06 15.53
C ASP A 52 -65.31 9.25 14.03
N ASP A 53 -66.29 9.67 13.25
CA ASP A 53 -66.14 10.00 11.84
C ASP A 53 -65.18 11.16 11.58
N ALA A 54 -65.01 12.10 12.49
CA ALA A 54 -64.11 13.20 12.39
C ALA A 54 -62.63 12.75 12.78
N LEU A 55 -62.55 11.80 13.71
CA LEU A 55 -61.27 11.20 14.14
C LEU A 55 -60.81 10.15 13.14
N GLU A 56 -61.70 9.36 12.56
CA GLU A 56 -61.42 8.27 11.62
C GLU A 56 -61.49 8.71 10.14
N GLY A 57 -61.59 9.99 9.88
CA GLY A 57 -61.76 10.55 8.54
C GLY A 57 -60.48 10.51 7.69
N PRO A 58 -60.54 11.03 6.45
CA PRO A 58 -59.46 10.95 5.46
C PRO A 58 -58.10 11.48 5.90
N ARG A 59 -58.03 12.26 6.98
CA ARG A 59 -56.79 12.75 7.57
C ARG A 59 -56.04 11.64 8.30
N LEU A 60 -56.74 10.80 9.06
CA LEU A 60 -56.16 9.66 9.77
C LEU A 60 -55.69 8.61 8.76
N GLU A 61 -56.47 8.29 7.74
CA GLU A 61 -56.09 7.37 6.67
C GLU A 61 -54.84 7.81 5.95
N LYS A 62 -54.69 9.09 5.61
CA LYS A 62 -53.47 9.65 5.00
C LYS A 62 -52.27 9.59 5.94
N ALA A 63 -52.47 9.87 7.23
CA ALA A 63 -51.42 9.78 8.24
C ALA A 63 -50.94 8.33 8.42
N GLN A 64 -51.89 7.38 8.47
CA GLN A 64 -51.61 5.95 8.56
C GLN A 64 -50.86 5.44 7.31
N LEU A 65 -51.32 5.84 6.11
CA LEU A 65 -50.65 5.50 4.87
C LEU A 65 -49.20 6.04 4.83
N GLY A 66 -49.01 7.28 5.29
CA GLY A 66 -47.71 7.89 5.44
C GLY A 66 -46.82 7.13 6.42
N ALA A 67 -47.35 6.72 7.57
CA ALA A 67 -46.63 5.93 8.56
C ALA A 67 -46.22 4.54 8.02
N ILE A 68 -47.15 3.87 7.31
CA ILE A 68 -46.90 2.58 6.66
C ILE A 68 -45.81 2.73 5.59
N ALA A 69 -45.85 3.77 4.76
CA ALA A 69 -44.84 4.02 3.74
C ALA A 69 -43.44 4.26 4.37
N MET A 70 -43.38 5.05 5.45
CA MET A 70 -42.15 5.27 6.20
C MET A 70 -41.60 3.99 6.83
N LEU A 71 -42.50 3.20 7.43
CA LEU A 71 -42.14 1.90 8.01
C LEU A 71 -41.57 0.97 6.92
N PHE A 72 -42.21 0.93 5.76
CA PHE A 72 -41.74 0.15 4.61
C PHE A 72 -40.34 0.59 4.17
N ILE A 73 -40.10 1.91 4.06
CA ILE A 73 -38.75 2.44 3.71
C ILE A 73 -37.73 2.00 4.74
N VAL A 74 -38.05 2.03 6.02
CA VAL A 74 -37.12 1.61 7.08
C VAL A 74 -36.89 0.08 7.04
N VAL A 75 -37.99 -0.69 7.01
CA VAL A 75 -37.90 -2.17 7.08
C VAL A 75 -37.27 -2.78 5.86
N VAL A 76 -37.43 -2.19 4.68
CA VAL A 76 -36.81 -2.69 3.44
C VAL A 76 -35.51 -1.98 3.14
N GLY A 77 -35.46 -0.66 3.32
CA GLY A 77 -34.30 0.16 2.97
C GLY A 77 -33.09 -0.11 3.85
N LEU A 78 -33.27 -0.26 5.16
CA LEU A 78 -32.14 -0.56 6.05
C LEU A 78 -31.47 -1.91 5.76
N PRO A 79 -32.20 -3.04 5.66
CA PRO A 79 -31.56 -4.29 5.28
C PRO A 79 -30.86 -4.23 3.92
N LEU A 80 -31.46 -3.60 2.92
CA LEU A 80 -30.82 -3.42 1.61
C LEU A 80 -29.52 -2.58 1.70
N TYR A 81 -29.55 -1.53 2.53
CA TYR A 81 -28.34 -0.75 2.81
C TYR A 81 -27.24 -1.63 3.44
N TRP A 82 -27.58 -2.40 4.49
CA TRP A 82 -26.63 -3.28 5.17
C TRP A 82 -26.05 -4.36 4.26
N ILE A 83 -26.85 -4.93 3.38
CA ILE A 83 -26.40 -5.93 2.41
C ILE A 83 -25.39 -5.32 1.42
N ARG A 84 -25.56 -4.05 1.04
CA ARG A 84 -24.68 -3.34 0.10
C ARG A 84 -23.46 -2.71 0.74
N GLU A 85 -23.49 -2.48 2.05
CA GLU A 85 -22.45 -1.75 2.78
C GLU A 85 -21.06 -2.40 2.67
N PRO A 86 -20.87 -3.73 2.77
CA PRO A 86 -19.56 -4.35 2.60
C PRO A 86 -18.95 -4.07 1.22
N GLY A 87 -19.75 -4.13 0.16
CA GLY A 87 -19.31 -3.80 -1.20
C GLY A 87 -18.95 -2.31 -1.35
N ARG A 88 -19.73 -1.43 -0.73
CA ARG A 88 -19.45 0.02 -0.72
C ARG A 88 -18.12 0.32 0.00
N GLN A 89 -17.91 -0.29 1.17
CA GLN A 89 -16.67 -0.12 1.94
C GLN A 89 -15.45 -0.64 1.16
N THR A 90 -15.55 -1.85 0.59
CA THR A 90 -14.47 -2.42 -0.24
C THR A 90 -14.11 -1.50 -1.41
N ASN A 91 -15.10 -0.96 -2.10
CA ASN A 91 -14.86 -0.03 -3.21
C ASN A 91 -14.28 1.31 -2.74
N ALA A 92 -14.68 1.79 -1.55
CA ALA A 92 -14.10 2.99 -0.97
C ALA A 92 -12.62 2.80 -0.62
N VAL A 93 -12.27 1.67 0.02
CA VAL A 93 -10.88 1.31 0.35
C VAL A 93 -10.04 1.23 -0.92
N LYS A 94 -10.48 0.47 -1.94
CA LYS A 94 -9.80 0.42 -3.23
C LYS A 94 -9.59 1.81 -3.85
N GLY A 95 -10.58 2.68 -3.73
CA GLY A 95 -10.47 4.06 -4.21
C GLY A 95 -9.43 4.88 -3.44
N PHE A 96 -9.26 4.64 -2.13
CA PHE A 96 -8.21 5.27 -1.34
C PHE A 96 -6.83 4.76 -1.75
N ASP A 97 -6.65 3.44 -1.93
CA ASP A 97 -5.39 2.84 -2.35
C ASP A 97 -4.94 3.34 -3.72
N VAL A 98 -5.84 3.42 -4.70
CA VAL A 98 -5.55 3.96 -6.03
C VAL A 98 -5.10 5.42 -5.96
N ARG A 99 -5.79 6.25 -5.15
CA ARG A 99 -5.38 7.66 -4.97
C ARG A 99 -4.05 7.77 -4.23
N ALA A 100 -3.80 6.93 -3.23
CA ALA A 100 -2.54 6.88 -2.51
C ALA A 100 -1.39 6.47 -3.44
N ALA A 101 -1.58 5.41 -4.25
CA ALA A 101 -0.60 4.99 -5.25
C ALA A 101 -0.31 6.09 -6.28
N HIS A 102 -1.33 6.83 -6.73
CA HIS A 102 -1.12 7.96 -7.64
C HIS A 102 -0.31 9.10 -7.00
N ARG A 103 -0.60 9.47 -5.74
CA ARG A 103 0.22 10.45 -5.00
C ARG A 103 1.65 9.93 -4.83
N GLY A 104 1.80 8.65 -4.45
CA GLY A 104 3.09 7.99 -4.32
C GLY A 104 3.88 7.97 -5.63
N PHE A 105 3.23 7.73 -6.77
CA PHE A 105 3.84 7.87 -8.09
C PHE A 105 4.42 9.26 -8.32
N ILE A 106 3.66 10.31 -8.02
CA ILE A 106 4.13 11.70 -8.16
C ILE A 106 5.34 11.96 -7.26
N LEU A 107 5.26 11.57 -5.98
CA LEU A 107 6.37 11.74 -5.02
C LEU A 107 7.63 10.97 -5.42
N PHE A 108 7.46 9.82 -6.08
CA PHE A 108 8.54 8.93 -6.50
C PHE A 108 9.36 9.46 -7.68
N GLN A 109 8.77 10.28 -8.54
CA GLN A 109 9.37 10.71 -9.80
C GLN A 109 10.76 11.36 -9.60
N PRO A 110 11.64 11.31 -10.61
CA PRO A 110 12.89 12.08 -10.63
C PRO A 110 12.64 13.58 -10.38
N THR A 111 13.58 14.24 -9.73
CA THR A 111 13.44 15.66 -9.33
C THR A 111 13.33 16.64 -10.50
N ASP A 112 13.76 16.25 -11.69
CA ASP A 112 13.65 17.01 -12.94
C ASP A 112 12.34 16.79 -13.70
N SER A 113 11.47 15.90 -13.20
CA SER A 113 10.16 15.67 -13.79
C SER A 113 9.22 16.86 -13.57
N ALA A 114 8.26 17.04 -14.48
CA ALA A 114 7.24 18.08 -14.33
C ALA A 114 6.36 17.81 -13.11
N ILE A 115 6.16 18.83 -12.28
CA ILE A 115 5.28 18.76 -11.10
C ILE A 115 3.85 19.04 -11.54
N PRO A 116 2.89 18.12 -11.37
CA PRO A 116 1.49 18.37 -11.65
C PRO A 116 0.94 19.51 -10.78
N GLU A 117 0.02 20.30 -11.34
CA GLU A 117 -0.62 21.41 -10.62
C GLU A 117 -1.26 20.92 -9.30
N GLY A 118 -1.05 21.66 -8.24
CA GLY A 118 -1.57 21.35 -6.90
C GLY A 118 -0.77 20.28 -6.12
N ASN A 119 0.38 19.82 -6.64
CA ASN A 119 1.26 18.88 -5.95
C ASN A 119 2.47 19.58 -5.33
N ILE A 120 3.04 18.96 -4.29
CA ILE A 120 4.16 19.50 -3.50
C ILE A 120 5.53 19.27 -4.14
N GLY A 121 5.61 18.47 -5.23
CA GLY A 121 6.84 18.11 -5.90
C GLY A 121 7.24 16.65 -5.73
N HIS A 122 8.47 16.34 -6.10
CA HIS A 122 9.03 15.00 -6.12
C HIS A 122 10.14 14.85 -5.05
N PHE A 123 10.26 13.64 -4.46
CA PHE A 123 11.40 13.29 -3.61
C PHE A 123 12.56 12.66 -4.41
N GLY A 124 12.34 12.36 -5.70
CA GLY A 124 13.42 11.92 -6.58
C GLY A 124 13.87 10.47 -6.44
N CYS A 125 13.05 9.60 -5.82
CA CYS A 125 13.35 8.17 -5.71
C CYS A 125 13.65 7.53 -7.06
N GLY A 126 12.87 7.93 -8.11
CA GLY A 126 13.01 7.46 -9.48
C GLY A 126 14.34 7.83 -10.14
N GLY A 127 15.01 8.89 -9.67
CA GLY A 127 16.35 9.26 -10.15
C GLY A 127 17.42 8.22 -9.85
N CYS A 128 17.26 7.43 -8.77
CA CYS A 128 18.13 6.32 -8.43
C CYS A 128 17.52 4.97 -8.84
N HIS A 129 16.24 4.75 -8.51
CA HIS A 129 15.58 3.46 -8.69
C HIS A 129 14.95 3.25 -10.08
N GLY A 130 15.16 4.19 -11.01
CA GLY A 130 14.47 4.24 -12.29
C GLY A 130 13.06 4.81 -12.17
N ALA A 131 12.58 5.55 -13.16
CA ALA A 131 11.29 6.25 -13.13
C ALA A 131 10.08 5.32 -12.86
N THR A 132 10.21 4.05 -13.20
CA THR A 132 9.20 3.00 -12.98
C THR A 132 9.57 2.02 -11.87
N GLY A 133 10.65 2.25 -11.12
CA GLY A 133 11.12 1.35 -10.08
C GLY A 133 11.88 0.11 -10.58
N GLY A 134 12.29 0.08 -11.85
CA GLY A 134 13.01 -1.05 -12.47
C GLY A 134 14.48 -1.20 -12.06
N GLY A 135 14.98 -0.39 -11.12
CA GLY A 135 16.38 -0.38 -10.72
C GLY A 135 17.24 0.49 -11.63
N GLY A 136 18.54 0.45 -11.40
CA GLY A 136 19.49 1.23 -12.19
C GLY A 136 20.88 1.27 -11.58
N SER A 137 21.66 2.26 -11.97
CA SER A 137 22.93 2.56 -11.36
C SER A 137 23.12 4.07 -11.24
N ILE A 138 23.76 4.51 -10.19
CA ILE A 138 24.08 5.91 -9.97
C ILE A 138 25.57 6.07 -9.73
N ARG A 139 26.14 7.19 -10.20
CA ARG A 139 27.47 7.60 -9.78
C ARG A 139 27.36 8.36 -8.45
N THR A 140 28.09 7.91 -7.46
CA THR A 140 28.12 8.54 -6.13
C THR A 140 29.56 8.65 -5.63
N THR A 141 29.77 9.55 -4.68
CA THR A 141 31.07 9.72 -4.03
C THR A 141 31.02 9.08 -2.65
N LEU A 142 31.91 8.16 -2.39
CA LEU A 142 32.11 7.56 -1.07
C LEU A 142 33.31 8.20 -0.39
N THR A 143 33.20 8.42 0.91
CA THR A 143 34.27 8.86 1.77
C THR A 143 34.82 7.66 2.52
N ASN A 144 36.12 7.37 2.35
CA ASN A 144 36.82 6.34 3.09
C ASN A 144 37.04 6.77 4.55
N PRO A 145 37.32 5.83 5.47
CA PRO A 145 37.62 6.15 6.87
C PRO A 145 38.79 7.10 7.08
N ASP A 146 39.71 7.15 6.12
CA ASP A 146 40.88 8.07 6.11
C ASP A 146 40.55 9.49 5.59
N GLY A 147 39.28 9.75 5.25
CA GLY A 147 38.83 11.02 4.71
C GLY A 147 39.01 11.18 3.19
N THR A 148 39.66 10.26 2.52
CA THR A 148 39.76 10.28 1.04
C THR A 148 38.41 9.97 0.40
N THR A 149 38.17 10.55 -0.78
CA THR A 149 36.91 10.33 -1.52
C THR A 149 37.22 9.60 -2.82
N ARG A 150 36.28 8.74 -3.23
CA ARG A 150 36.27 8.11 -4.55
C ARG A 150 34.88 8.11 -5.18
N SER A 151 34.85 8.27 -6.49
CA SER A 151 33.64 8.12 -7.27
C SER A 151 33.42 6.66 -7.61
N VAL A 152 32.24 6.12 -7.36
CA VAL A 152 31.85 4.74 -7.62
C VAL A 152 30.52 4.69 -8.37
N VAL A 153 30.32 3.63 -9.15
CA VAL A 153 29.04 3.30 -9.76
C VAL A 153 28.29 2.38 -8.81
N TRP A 154 27.24 2.90 -8.17
CA TRP A 154 26.44 2.15 -7.22
C TRP A 154 25.26 1.49 -7.92
N LYS A 155 25.15 0.16 -7.85
CA LYS A 155 24.03 -0.60 -8.40
C LYS A 155 22.81 -0.48 -7.50
N VAL A 156 21.73 0.13 -8.01
CA VAL A 156 20.50 0.42 -7.25
C VAL A 156 19.47 -0.68 -7.47
N PRO A 157 18.83 -1.21 -6.40
CA PRO A 157 17.91 -2.32 -6.54
C PRO A 157 16.61 -1.94 -7.25
N ARG A 158 16.04 -2.93 -7.94
CA ARG A 158 14.68 -2.90 -8.45
C ARG A 158 13.68 -2.84 -7.27
N LEU A 159 12.62 -2.08 -7.44
CA LEU A 159 11.53 -1.93 -6.48
C LEU A 159 10.22 -2.60 -6.95
N ASP A 160 10.12 -2.94 -8.22
CA ASP A 160 8.99 -3.67 -8.81
C ASP A 160 8.91 -5.16 -8.38
N THR A 161 9.84 -5.59 -7.53
CA THR A 161 9.87 -6.91 -6.88
C THR A 161 10.19 -6.80 -5.38
N VAL A 162 10.15 -5.59 -4.82
CA VAL A 162 10.61 -5.38 -3.43
C VAL A 162 9.72 -6.08 -2.41
N LEU A 163 8.41 -6.11 -2.64
CA LEU A 163 7.45 -6.74 -1.73
C LEU A 163 7.42 -8.28 -1.82
N ALA A 164 8.07 -8.87 -2.82
CA ALA A 164 8.35 -10.29 -2.84
C ALA A 164 9.48 -10.71 -1.88
N ARG A 165 10.22 -9.75 -1.31
CA ARG A 165 11.38 -9.96 -0.43
C ARG A 165 11.23 -9.33 0.95
N PHE A 166 10.44 -8.28 1.06
CA PHE A 166 10.26 -7.49 2.28
C PHE A 166 8.79 -7.24 2.51
N SER A 167 8.37 -7.30 3.76
CA SER A 167 7.03 -6.88 4.18
C SER A 167 6.83 -5.36 4.05
N ASP A 168 5.59 -4.91 4.11
CA ASP A 168 5.25 -3.48 4.12
C ASP A 168 5.96 -2.73 5.26
N ASP A 169 6.03 -3.33 6.44
CA ASP A 169 6.68 -2.74 7.63
C ASP A 169 8.20 -2.63 7.46
N GLU A 170 8.82 -3.63 6.84
CA GLU A 170 10.25 -3.58 6.52
C GLU A 170 10.54 -2.51 5.46
N VAL A 171 9.71 -2.40 4.41
CA VAL A 171 9.83 -1.34 3.40
C VAL A 171 9.61 0.03 4.02
N ASN A 172 8.61 0.18 4.91
CA ASN A 172 8.40 1.40 5.68
C ASN A 172 9.65 1.79 6.49
N THR A 173 10.22 0.83 7.21
CA THR A 173 11.45 1.03 7.99
C THR A 173 12.61 1.44 7.10
N ILE A 174 12.79 0.79 5.94
CA ILE A 174 13.85 1.12 4.98
C ILE A 174 13.69 2.53 4.43
N ILE A 175 12.47 2.94 4.06
CA ILE A 175 12.22 4.30 3.55
C ILE A 175 12.43 5.31 4.67
N THR A 176 11.90 5.04 5.86
CA THR A 176 11.94 5.98 6.99
C THR A 176 13.37 6.24 7.46
N TYR A 177 14.16 5.18 7.66
CA TYR A 177 15.50 5.29 8.28
C TYR A 177 16.65 5.16 7.29
N GLY A 178 16.38 4.87 6.01
CA GLY A 178 17.40 4.61 5.03
C GLY A 178 18.13 3.29 5.23
N ARG A 179 19.25 3.12 4.54
CA ARG A 179 20.15 1.98 4.72
C ARG A 179 21.55 2.47 5.05
N ALA A 180 22.02 2.22 6.26
CA ALA A 180 23.35 2.56 6.70
C ALA A 180 24.42 2.02 5.74
N ASN A 181 25.48 2.79 5.52
CA ASN A 181 26.59 2.49 4.62
C ASN A 181 26.20 2.31 3.14
N THR A 182 25.07 2.85 2.71
CA THR A 182 24.64 2.91 1.32
C THR A 182 24.22 4.33 0.94
N PRO A 183 24.10 4.67 -0.36
CA PRO A 183 23.57 5.96 -0.79
C PRO A 183 22.07 6.17 -0.51
N MET A 184 21.37 5.19 0.04
CA MET A 184 19.94 5.30 0.40
C MET A 184 19.78 6.07 1.72
N PRO A 185 19.44 7.37 1.70
CA PRO A 185 19.28 8.17 2.92
C PRO A 185 17.97 7.86 3.64
N ALA A 186 17.84 8.36 4.86
CA ALA A 186 16.56 8.40 5.55
C ALA A 186 15.62 9.40 4.88
N TRP A 187 14.40 9.01 4.63
CA TRP A 187 13.37 9.84 4.01
C TRP A 187 12.26 10.23 5.00
N GLY A 188 11.91 9.38 5.96
CA GLY A 188 10.88 9.67 6.94
C GLY A 188 11.36 10.64 8.03
N VAL A 189 10.46 11.50 8.53
CA VAL A 189 10.74 12.47 9.63
C VAL A 189 11.33 11.77 10.85
N ALA A 190 10.85 10.57 11.19
CA ALA A 190 11.38 9.80 12.32
C ALA A 190 12.85 9.39 12.13
N GLY A 191 13.34 9.28 10.91
CA GLY A 191 14.74 9.05 10.55
C GLY A 191 15.54 10.32 10.25
N GLY A 192 14.93 11.50 10.44
CA GLY A 192 15.53 12.80 10.10
C GLY A 192 15.36 13.23 8.64
N GLY A 193 14.53 12.55 7.87
CA GLY A 193 14.21 12.88 6.48
C GLY A 193 13.04 13.86 6.32
N PRO A 194 12.71 14.25 5.09
CA PRO A 194 11.70 15.28 4.81
C PRO A 194 10.25 14.75 4.69
N MET A 195 10.03 13.43 4.61
CA MET A 195 8.72 12.83 4.35
C MET A 195 7.93 12.59 5.64
N ASN A 196 6.67 13.02 5.67
CA ASN A 196 5.75 12.62 6.72
C ASN A 196 5.26 11.16 6.52
N GLU A 197 4.58 10.59 7.53
CA GLU A 197 4.10 9.20 7.51
C GLU A 197 3.13 8.91 6.36
N GLN A 198 2.27 9.88 6.00
CA GLN A 198 1.34 9.72 4.88
C GLN A 198 2.09 9.61 3.54
N GLN A 199 3.13 10.41 3.35
CA GLN A 199 3.94 10.37 2.13
C GLN A 199 4.71 9.05 2.01
N VAL A 200 5.25 8.51 3.12
CA VAL A 200 5.85 7.17 3.15
C VAL A 200 4.81 6.11 2.78
N THR A 201 3.60 6.20 3.35
CA THR A 201 2.50 5.30 3.02
C THR A 201 2.11 5.39 1.54
N ASP A 202 2.02 6.60 1.00
CA ASP A 202 1.69 6.82 -0.42
C ASP A 202 2.75 6.19 -1.35
N ILE A 203 4.04 6.32 -1.01
CA ILE A 203 5.14 5.64 -1.73
C ILE A 203 4.95 4.12 -1.67
N ILE A 204 4.64 3.55 -0.50
CA ILE A 204 4.41 2.10 -0.35
C ILE A 204 3.23 1.64 -1.21
N GLN A 205 2.14 2.40 -1.26
CA GLN A 205 1.00 2.08 -2.13
C GLN A 205 1.38 2.16 -3.62
N TYR A 206 2.22 3.10 -4.01
CA TYR A 206 2.78 3.12 -5.36
C TYR A 206 3.63 1.87 -5.62
N LEU A 207 4.55 1.53 -4.71
CA LEU A 207 5.36 0.32 -4.86
C LEU A 207 4.49 -0.94 -4.98
N LYS A 208 3.40 -1.05 -4.22
CA LYS A 208 2.42 -2.15 -4.37
C LYS A 208 1.82 -2.21 -5.77
N SER A 209 1.54 -1.07 -6.36
CA SER A 209 0.89 -0.98 -7.68
C SER A 209 1.79 -1.41 -8.85
N ILE A 210 3.11 -1.39 -8.66
CA ILE A 210 4.10 -1.74 -9.69
C ILE A 210 4.71 -3.14 -9.51
N GLN A 211 4.29 -3.90 -8.47
CA GLN A 211 4.87 -5.22 -8.23
C GLN A 211 4.56 -6.19 -9.36
N LEU A 212 5.59 -6.84 -9.84
CA LEU A 212 5.48 -7.93 -10.79
C LEU A 212 5.02 -9.21 -10.09
N SER A 213 4.12 -9.93 -10.70
CA SER A 213 3.84 -11.31 -10.30
C SER A 213 5.09 -12.20 -10.51
N LYS A 214 5.15 -13.33 -9.82
CA LYS A 214 6.27 -14.27 -9.99
C LYS A 214 6.48 -14.68 -11.45
N ALA A 215 5.40 -14.87 -12.21
CA ALA A 215 5.48 -15.25 -13.63
C ALA A 215 6.03 -14.12 -14.51
N GLU A 216 5.57 -12.89 -14.30
CA GLU A 216 6.08 -11.70 -15.00
C GLU A 216 7.55 -11.45 -14.66
N TRP A 217 7.91 -11.60 -13.40
CA TRP A 217 9.28 -11.49 -12.95
C TRP A 217 10.18 -12.55 -13.59
N GLN A 218 9.79 -13.82 -13.58
CA GLN A 218 10.56 -14.91 -14.19
C GLN A 218 10.78 -14.65 -15.69
N LYS A 219 9.77 -14.13 -16.38
CA LYS A 219 9.89 -13.75 -17.79
C LYS A 219 10.87 -12.57 -17.98
N ALA A 220 10.74 -11.51 -17.19
CA ALA A 220 11.63 -10.35 -17.25
C ALA A 220 13.09 -10.73 -16.92
N MET A 221 13.28 -11.63 -15.97
CA MET A 221 14.59 -12.17 -15.59
C MET A 221 15.19 -12.98 -16.75
N ALA A 222 14.41 -13.85 -17.40
CA ALA A 222 14.88 -14.64 -18.54
C ALA A 222 15.39 -13.74 -19.67
N THR A 223 14.62 -12.71 -20.04
CA THR A 223 15.05 -11.73 -21.04
C THR A 223 16.34 -11.02 -20.62
N SER A 224 16.43 -10.57 -19.37
CA SER A 224 17.62 -9.88 -18.86
C SER A 224 18.86 -10.78 -18.83
N PHE A 225 18.71 -12.04 -18.47
CA PHE A 225 19.82 -13.01 -18.47
C PHE A 225 20.30 -13.27 -19.89
N GLU A 226 19.39 -13.50 -20.84
CA GLU A 226 19.72 -13.69 -22.26
C GLU A 226 20.47 -12.49 -22.85
N GLU A 227 19.98 -11.26 -22.61
CA GLU A 227 20.59 -10.01 -23.08
C GLU A 227 22.01 -9.79 -22.53
N ASN A 228 22.30 -10.29 -21.33
CA ASN A 228 23.60 -10.15 -20.67
C ASN A 228 24.48 -11.40 -20.81
N GLY A 229 24.06 -12.41 -21.55
CA GLY A 229 24.82 -13.65 -21.76
C GLY A 229 24.97 -14.50 -20.49
N LEU A 230 24.00 -14.42 -19.55
CA LEU A 230 23.99 -15.15 -18.28
C LEU A 230 23.09 -16.39 -18.38
N ASP A 231 23.37 -17.39 -17.54
CA ASP A 231 22.59 -18.62 -17.45
C ASP A 231 21.72 -18.65 -16.19
N MET A 232 20.41 -18.72 -16.36
CA MET A 232 19.43 -18.82 -15.26
C MET A 232 19.51 -20.14 -14.47
N THR A 233 20.31 -21.10 -14.92
CA THR A 233 20.55 -22.38 -14.23
C THR A 233 21.93 -22.44 -13.57
N ASP A 234 22.81 -21.49 -13.86
CA ASP A 234 24.14 -21.39 -13.25
C ASP A 234 24.07 -20.70 -11.88
N GLY A 235 24.58 -21.36 -10.85
CA GLY A 235 24.57 -20.85 -9.49
C GLY A 235 25.43 -19.60 -9.28
N ALA A 236 26.53 -19.45 -10.04
CA ALA A 236 27.39 -18.29 -9.95
C ALA A 236 26.74 -17.05 -10.57
N ASP A 237 26.11 -17.19 -11.73
CA ASP A 237 25.36 -16.12 -12.39
C ASP A 237 24.18 -15.66 -11.52
N LEU A 238 23.42 -16.62 -10.99
CA LEU A 238 22.32 -16.32 -10.06
C LEU A 238 22.83 -15.65 -8.79
N PHE A 239 23.93 -16.13 -8.21
CA PHE A 239 24.55 -15.53 -7.02
C PHE A 239 24.99 -14.09 -7.30
N ASP A 240 25.62 -13.83 -8.44
CA ASP A 240 26.03 -12.46 -8.79
C ASP A 240 24.83 -11.50 -8.85
N GLN A 241 23.74 -11.93 -9.44
CA GLN A 241 22.55 -11.09 -9.62
C GLN A 241 21.76 -10.86 -8.32
N PHE A 242 21.68 -11.84 -7.41
CA PHE A 242 20.78 -11.80 -6.26
C PHE A 242 21.48 -11.70 -4.90
N CYS A 243 22.67 -12.26 -4.76
CA CYS A 243 23.36 -12.42 -3.46
C CYS A 243 24.58 -11.50 -3.32
N SER A 244 25.31 -11.25 -4.42
CA SER A 244 26.57 -10.51 -4.43
C SER A 244 26.46 -9.12 -3.85
N ARG A 245 25.33 -8.43 -3.99
CA ARG A 245 25.08 -7.12 -3.38
C ARG A 245 25.41 -7.08 -1.89
N CYS A 246 25.08 -8.14 -1.16
CA CYS A 246 25.31 -8.24 0.27
C CYS A 246 26.52 -9.13 0.63
N HIS A 247 26.81 -10.12 -0.18
CA HIS A 247 27.80 -11.15 0.14
C HIS A 247 29.13 -11.03 -0.64
N THR A 248 29.27 -10.00 -1.49
CA THR A 248 30.54 -9.81 -2.24
C THR A 248 31.08 -8.41 -1.99
N LYS A 249 32.26 -8.35 -1.36
CA LYS A 249 32.97 -7.08 -1.14
C LYS A 249 33.39 -6.49 -2.49
N GLY A 250 33.18 -5.20 -2.64
CA GLY A 250 33.52 -4.48 -3.87
C GLY A 250 32.48 -4.57 -5.01
N TRP A 251 31.40 -5.34 -4.85
CA TRP A 251 30.42 -5.56 -5.92
C TRP A 251 29.82 -4.29 -6.55
N SER A 252 29.63 -3.23 -5.77
CA SER A 252 29.10 -1.95 -6.26
C SER A 252 30.17 -0.85 -6.41
N TYR A 253 31.48 -1.17 -6.25
CA TYR A 253 32.53 -0.16 -6.15
C TYR A 253 33.51 -0.16 -7.31
N ASP A 254 33.23 -0.83 -8.41
CA ASP A 254 34.13 -1.00 -9.56
C ASP A 254 35.49 -1.59 -9.16
N GLU A 255 35.53 -2.38 -8.09
CA GLU A 255 36.71 -3.12 -7.61
C GLU A 255 36.62 -4.59 -8.01
N PRO A 256 37.75 -5.30 -8.06
CA PRO A 256 37.75 -6.75 -8.25
C PRO A 256 36.88 -7.43 -7.18
N ALA A 257 35.75 -7.95 -7.60
CA ALA A 257 34.83 -8.62 -6.70
C ALA A 257 35.37 -10.02 -6.36
N LYS A 258 35.23 -10.41 -5.07
CA LYS A 258 35.46 -11.78 -4.63
C LYS A 258 34.12 -12.37 -4.20
N PRO A 259 33.54 -13.24 -5.02
CA PRO A 259 32.25 -13.83 -4.68
C PRO A 259 32.22 -14.43 -3.27
N GLY A 260 31.20 -14.16 -2.50
CA GLY A 260 31.05 -14.70 -1.16
C GLY A 260 31.95 -14.10 -0.07
N SER A 261 32.84 -13.14 -0.38
CA SER A 261 33.82 -12.60 0.59
C SER A 261 33.23 -11.75 1.72
N GLY A 262 31.89 -11.55 1.73
CA GLY A 262 31.20 -10.74 2.70
C GLY A 262 31.21 -9.24 2.38
N ALA A 263 30.19 -8.54 2.80
CA ALA A 263 30.06 -7.08 2.75
C ALA A 263 29.07 -6.64 3.83
N PHE A 264 27.80 -6.42 3.47
CA PHE A 264 26.71 -6.27 4.44
C PHE A 264 26.25 -7.61 5.00
N GLY A 265 26.36 -8.69 4.21
CA GLY A 265 26.14 -10.07 4.60
C GLY A 265 27.42 -10.74 5.09
N PHE A 266 27.27 -11.91 5.68
CA PHE A 266 28.40 -12.71 6.16
C PHE A 266 29.30 -13.18 4.99
N ASN A 267 30.59 -13.43 5.33
CA ASN A 267 31.51 -14.12 4.46
C ASN A 267 31.09 -15.59 4.29
N LEU A 268 30.90 -16.01 3.05
CA LEU A 268 30.45 -17.35 2.68
C LEU A 268 31.61 -18.27 2.25
N THR A 269 32.84 -17.72 2.12
CA THR A 269 34.02 -18.46 1.63
C THR A 269 34.68 -19.32 2.72
N GLY A 270 35.56 -20.20 2.29
CA GLY A 270 36.37 -21.01 3.20
C GLY A 270 35.58 -22.05 4.00
N GLY A 271 34.49 -22.56 3.43
CA GLY A 271 33.66 -23.56 4.05
C GLY A 271 32.75 -23.04 5.17
N SER A 272 32.63 -21.71 5.34
CA SER A 272 31.81 -21.11 6.39
C SER A 272 30.32 -21.48 6.27
N THR A 273 29.81 -21.62 5.04
CA THR A 273 28.45 -22.09 4.76
C THR A 273 28.22 -23.53 5.20
N LEU A 274 29.20 -24.41 5.02
CA LEU A 274 29.14 -25.82 5.46
C LEU A 274 29.16 -25.93 6.98
N LEU A 275 29.93 -25.08 7.67
CA LEU A 275 29.94 -25.03 9.13
C LEU A 275 28.60 -24.47 9.69
N GLN A 276 28.02 -23.49 9.02
CA GLN A 276 26.77 -22.88 9.45
C GLN A 276 25.55 -23.76 9.14
N PHE A 277 25.56 -24.43 7.99
CA PHE A 277 24.53 -25.31 7.50
C PHE A 277 25.12 -26.66 7.08
N PRO A 278 25.43 -27.57 8.02
CA PRO A 278 25.88 -28.92 7.68
C PRO A 278 24.88 -29.66 6.79
N ASP A 279 23.59 -29.51 7.07
CA ASP A 279 22.48 -30.02 6.26
C ASP A 279 22.09 -28.99 5.17
N ILE A 280 22.21 -29.42 3.91
CA ILE A 280 21.84 -28.60 2.74
C ILE A 280 20.36 -28.20 2.77
N THR A 281 19.47 -29.04 3.33
CA THR A 281 18.05 -28.75 3.40
C THR A 281 17.80 -27.50 4.24
N LYS A 282 18.52 -27.34 5.34
CA LYS A 282 18.45 -26.17 6.20
C LYS A 282 19.01 -24.92 5.52
N HIS A 283 20.00 -25.07 4.65
CA HIS A 283 20.52 -23.95 3.85
C HIS A 283 19.50 -23.52 2.80
N LEU A 284 18.89 -24.48 2.10
CA LEU A 284 17.81 -24.20 1.14
C LEU A 284 16.61 -23.50 1.80
N GLU A 285 16.18 -24.00 2.96
CA GLU A 285 15.10 -23.38 3.75
C GLU A 285 15.44 -21.92 4.11
N PHE A 286 16.69 -21.67 4.58
CA PHE A 286 17.14 -20.33 4.96
C PHE A 286 17.16 -19.36 3.79
N VAL A 287 17.68 -19.75 2.63
CA VAL A 287 17.67 -18.89 1.43
C VAL A 287 16.26 -18.67 0.91
N THR A 288 15.38 -19.67 1.03
CA THR A 288 13.97 -19.56 0.63
C THR A 288 13.18 -18.57 1.50
N MET A 289 13.34 -18.67 2.83
CA MET A 289 12.55 -17.91 3.81
C MET A 289 13.22 -16.61 4.25
N GLY A 290 14.54 -16.51 4.16
CA GLY A 290 15.31 -15.43 4.75
C GLY A 290 15.56 -15.59 6.25
N SER A 291 16.16 -14.55 6.86
CA SER A 291 16.40 -14.52 8.31
C SER A 291 15.26 -13.79 9.01
N GLU A 292 14.66 -14.39 10.03
CA GLU A 292 13.74 -13.72 10.92
C GLU A 292 14.50 -13.08 12.10
N ASN A 293 14.07 -11.87 12.50
CA ASN A 293 14.73 -11.15 13.60
C ASN A 293 14.67 -11.96 14.91
N GLN A 294 15.83 -12.08 15.56
CA GLN A 294 16.05 -12.81 16.83
C GLN A 294 15.74 -14.33 16.78
N LYS A 295 15.45 -14.91 15.62
CA LYS A 295 15.29 -16.35 15.49
C LYS A 295 16.62 -17.04 15.16
N ALA A 296 16.84 -18.19 15.76
CA ALA A 296 17.99 -19.02 15.50
C ALA A 296 17.90 -19.63 14.08
N TYR A 297 19.04 -19.71 13.39
CA TYR A 297 19.17 -20.40 12.11
C TYR A 297 20.50 -21.12 11.99
N GLY A 298 20.52 -22.23 11.26
CA GLY A 298 21.71 -23.04 11.10
C GLY A 298 22.32 -23.50 12.45
N ALA A 299 23.61 -23.68 12.49
CA ALA A 299 24.32 -24.21 13.68
C ALA A 299 24.52 -23.18 14.80
N ARG A 300 24.75 -21.91 14.45
CA ARG A 300 25.14 -20.86 15.41
C ARG A 300 24.57 -19.49 15.12
N GLY A 301 23.71 -19.36 14.12
CA GLY A 301 23.21 -18.06 13.68
C GLY A 301 22.01 -17.58 14.51
N VAL A 302 21.93 -16.26 14.69
CA VAL A 302 20.73 -15.56 15.16
C VAL A 302 20.36 -14.54 14.10
N GLY A 303 19.12 -14.60 13.63
CA GLY A 303 18.61 -13.77 12.54
C GLY A 303 18.51 -12.31 12.92
N THR A 304 18.80 -11.43 11.98
CA THR A 304 18.65 -9.98 12.11
C THR A 304 17.48 -9.42 11.32
N GLY A 305 16.75 -10.27 10.57
CA GLY A 305 15.72 -9.84 9.62
C GLY A 305 16.27 -9.16 8.34
N ARG A 306 17.59 -9.07 8.18
CA ARG A 306 18.19 -8.35 7.04
C ARG A 306 18.44 -9.18 5.79
N MET A 307 18.55 -10.51 5.93
CA MET A 307 18.60 -11.43 4.79
C MET A 307 17.17 -11.71 4.32
N PRO A 308 16.75 -11.21 3.16
CA PRO A 308 15.39 -11.45 2.66
C PRO A 308 15.24 -12.90 2.18
N GLY A 309 13.98 -13.38 2.14
CA GLY A 309 13.66 -14.65 1.50
C GLY A 309 13.56 -14.49 -0.03
N PHE A 310 14.02 -15.50 -0.77
CA PHE A 310 14.00 -15.51 -2.23
C PHE A 310 12.94 -16.44 -2.83
N GLY A 311 12.20 -17.20 -2.02
CA GLY A 311 11.20 -18.18 -2.48
C GLY A 311 10.06 -17.61 -3.31
N GLN A 312 9.74 -16.32 -3.14
CA GLN A 312 8.72 -15.64 -3.94
C GLN A 312 9.25 -15.20 -5.33
N LEU A 313 10.56 -15.06 -5.48
CA LEU A 313 11.20 -14.60 -6.72
C LEU A 313 11.78 -15.76 -7.55
N LEU A 314 12.48 -16.68 -6.89
CA LEU A 314 13.23 -17.74 -7.53
C LEU A 314 12.48 -19.07 -7.45
N SER A 315 12.76 -19.95 -8.41
CA SER A 315 12.30 -21.33 -8.37
C SER A 315 13.18 -22.16 -7.40
N GLU A 316 12.68 -23.31 -6.96
CA GLU A 316 13.45 -24.22 -6.10
C GLU A 316 14.76 -24.67 -6.78
N ALA A 317 14.75 -24.87 -8.10
CA ALA A 317 15.95 -25.24 -8.86
C ALA A 317 16.99 -24.10 -8.83
N GLN A 318 16.55 -22.85 -9.00
CA GLN A 318 17.45 -21.69 -8.94
C GLN A 318 18.02 -21.48 -7.53
N ILE A 319 17.19 -21.61 -6.48
CA ILE A 319 17.67 -21.54 -5.09
C ILE A 319 18.67 -22.66 -4.82
N ARG A 320 18.41 -23.87 -5.32
CA ARG A 320 19.35 -25.00 -5.19
C ARG A 320 20.68 -24.70 -5.86
N ALA A 321 20.68 -24.19 -7.10
CA ALA A 321 21.90 -23.82 -7.81
C ALA A 321 22.72 -22.77 -7.04
N ILE A 322 22.06 -21.74 -6.49
CA ILE A 322 22.71 -20.73 -5.64
C ILE A 322 23.34 -21.40 -4.40
N VAL A 323 22.58 -22.22 -3.68
CA VAL A 323 23.07 -22.87 -2.45
C VAL A 323 24.23 -23.81 -2.73
N GLU A 324 24.19 -24.57 -3.82
CA GLU A 324 25.30 -25.44 -4.23
C GLU A 324 26.55 -24.61 -4.56
N TYR A 325 26.40 -23.48 -5.26
CA TYR A 325 27.50 -22.55 -5.50
C TYR A 325 28.05 -21.95 -4.20
N GLU A 326 27.20 -21.44 -3.30
CA GLU A 326 27.63 -20.91 -2.00
C GLU A 326 28.41 -21.94 -1.15
N ARG A 327 28.03 -23.20 -1.26
CA ARG A 327 28.71 -24.31 -0.56
C ARG A 327 30.04 -24.70 -1.21
N SER A 328 30.32 -24.27 -2.42
CA SER A 328 31.58 -24.47 -3.11
C SER A 328 32.62 -23.35 -2.88
N LEU A 329 32.18 -22.22 -2.31
CA LEU A 329 33.02 -21.07 -1.96
C LEU A 329 33.81 -21.33 -0.68
#